data_5d1befc1e0b190bb38290acb281c9764
#
_entry.id   5d1befc1e0b190bb38290acb281c9764
#
_cell.length_a   1.000
_cell.length_b   1.000
_cell.length_c   1.000
_cell.angle_alpha   90.00
_cell.angle_beta   90.00
_cell.angle_gamma   90.00
#
_symmetry.space_group_name_H-M   'P 1'
#
loop_
_entity.id
_entity.type
_entity.pdbx_description
1 polymer ?
#
loop_
_entity_poly.entity_id
_entity_poly.type
_entity_poly.pdbx_seq_one_letter_code
_entity_poly.pdbx_strand_id
1 'polypeptide(L)'
;WVRARGHDSYWRFHRDQFLTLVPPPGKLTLDVGCGEGRLPRDLKRLGHRVIGVDSSSTLIEAARRADPGGDYHCASATKLPLESASCDLVIAFMTLQDVDELAAAISEMGRVLVASGTACIAIVHPLNSAGKFENESADSSFVIAASYLDEFGYTDDIERNGLRMVFHSKHRPLEAYSRALEASGFIIDAIREHRIPEEGFRSGRSRRWQRIPLFLHVRAVSRRSLDTTRIVSRS
;
A
#
# COMPACT_ATOMS: atom_id res chain seq x y z
N TRP A 1 0.61 -19.97 2.05
CA TRP A 1 1.03 -18.96 1.06
C TRP A 1 1.75 -17.81 1.75
N VAL A 2 1.12 -17.23 2.71
CA VAL A 2 1.55 -16.05 3.45
C VAL A 2 2.80 -16.28 4.32
N ARG A 3 3.08 -17.51 4.73
CA ARG A 3 4.20 -17.86 5.60
C ARG A 3 5.43 -18.42 4.88
N ALA A 4 5.32 -18.68 3.58
CA ALA A 4 6.42 -19.28 2.82
C ALA A 4 7.38 -18.18 2.34
N ARG A 5 8.46 -17.94 3.08
CA ARG A 5 9.53 -17.00 2.68
C ARG A 5 10.05 -17.37 1.29
N GLY A 6 10.21 -16.36 0.42
CA GLY A 6 10.77 -16.53 -0.92
C GLY A 6 9.77 -16.92 -2.01
N HIS A 7 8.46 -17.03 -1.71
CA HIS A 7 7.45 -17.37 -2.70
C HIS A 7 6.69 -16.18 -3.28
N ASP A 8 6.71 -15.02 -2.64
CA ASP A 8 6.04 -13.81 -3.09
C ASP A 8 7.01 -12.62 -3.25
N SER A 9 6.51 -11.54 -3.88
CA SER A 9 7.28 -10.31 -4.09
C SER A 9 7.66 -9.62 -2.79
N TYR A 10 6.84 -9.76 -1.73
CA TYR A 10 7.08 -9.13 -0.44
C TYR A 10 8.48 -9.47 0.10
N TRP A 11 8.80 -10.76 0.26
CA TRP A 11 10.07 -11.22 0.81
C TRP A 11 11.24 -11.13 -0.16
N ARG A 12 10.96 -11.09 -1.47
CA ARG A 12 12.01 -11.11 -2.49
C ARG A 12 12.62 -9.74 -2.75
N PHE A 13 11.82 -8.68 -2.74
CA PHE A 13 12.30 -7.31 -3.01
C PHE A 13 11.36 -6.19 -2.56
N HIS A 14 10.03 -6.41 -2.54
CA HIS A 14 9.04 -5.34 -2.38
C HIS A 14 9.09 -4.70 -0.99
N ARG A 15 9.19 -5.54 0.05
CA ARG A 15 9.34 -5.12 1.45
C ARG A 15 10.51 -4.16 1.65
N ASP A 16 11.71 -4.55 1.23
CA ASP A 16 12.92 -3.80 1.50
C ASP A 16 12.91 -2.47 0.74
N GLN A 17 12.44 -2.47 -0.50
CA GLN A 17 12.24 -1.26 -1.28
C GLN A 17 11.23 -0.31 -0.62
N PHE A 18 10.10 -0.83 -0.12
CA PHE A 18 9.08 -0.03 0.54
C PHE A 18 9.58 0.56 1.87
N LEU A 19 10.27 -0.22 2.67
CA LEU A 19 10.77 0.22 3.97
C LEU A 19 11.75 1.40 3.88
N THR A 20 12.37 1.64 2.72
CA THR A 20 13.22 2.84 2.51
C THR A 20 12.43 4.16 2.56
N LEU A 21 11.11 4.12 2.36
CA LEU A 21 10.22 5.29 2.46
C LEU A 21 9.65 5.50 3.86
N VAL A 22 9.65 4.45 4.67
CA VAL A 22 9.06 4.49 6.01
C VAL A 22 9.97 5.33 6.93
N PRO A 23 9.45 6.39 7.58
CA PRO A 23 10.24 7.19 8.51
C PRO A 23 10.63 6.37 9.76
N PRO A 24 11.60 6.84 10.56
CA PRO A 24 11.90 6.24 11.86
C PRO A 24 10.67 6.11 12.77
N PRO A 25 10.68 5.19 13.74
CA PRO A 25 9.58 5.01 14.68
C PRO A 25 9.21 6.31 15.41
N GLY A 26 7.94 6.63 15.38
CA GLY A 26 7.35 7.71 16.15
C GLY A 26 6.48 7.19 17.30
N LYS A 27 5.39 7.91 17.62
CA LYS A 27 4.49 7.58 18.72
C LYS A 27 3.59 6.39 18.43
N LEU A 28 3.00 6.37 17.22
CA LEU A 28 2.07 5.32 16.79
C LEU A 28 2.02 5.19 15.26
N THR A 29 2.12 3.98 14.79
CA THR A 29 1.96 3.61 13.37
C THR A 29 0.67 2.84 13.18
N LEU A 30 -0.13 3.20 12.20
CA LEU A 30 -1.30 2.45 11.75
C LEU A 30 -1.01 1.76 10.41
N ASP A 31 -1.27 0.46 10.31
CA ASP A 31 -1.24 -0.28 9.05
C ASP A 31 -2.66 -0.60 8.60
N VAL A 32 -3.11 0.03 7.51
CA VAL A 32 -4.44 -0.10 6.91
C VAL A 32 -4.42 -1.19 5.84
N GLY A 33 -5.26 -2.20 6.00
CA GLY A 33 -5.23 -3.42 5.20
C GLY A 33 -4.04 -4.31 5.58
N CYS A 34 -3.83 -4.49 6.88
CA CYS A 34 -2.66 -5.20 7.42
C CYS A 34 -2.62 -6.70 7.08
N GLY A 35 -3.72 -7.26 6.58
CA GLY A 35 -3.84 -8.66 6.27
C GLY A 35 -3.55 -9.54 7.48
N GLU A 36 -2.69 -10.56 7.30
CA GLU A 36 -2.26 -11.44 8.39
C GLU A 36 -1.13 -10.85 9.26
N GLY A 37 -0.89 -9.54 9.16
CA GLY A 37 0.01 -8.81 10.06
C GLY A 37 1.50 -8.95 9.76
N ARG A 38 1.94 -9.36 8.55
CA ARG A 38 3.38 -9.51 8.25
C ARG A 38 4.13 -8.19 8.28
N LEU A 39 3.58 -7.14 7.67
CA LEU A 39 4.20 -5.80 7.71
C LEU A 39 4.20 -5.22 9.13
N PRO A 40 3.11 -5.27 9.92
CA PRO A 40 3.13 -4.93 11.34
C PRO A 40 4.24 -5.61 12.14
N ARG A 41 4.44 -6.92 11.95
CA ARG A 41 5.53 -7.65 12.63
C ARG A 41 6.93 -7.16 12.22
N ASP A 42 7.11 -6.80 10.94
CA ASP A 42 8.40 -6.25 10.48
C ASP A 42 8.63 -4.83 11.02
N LEU A 43 7.60 -3.99 11.02
CA LEU A 43 7.67 -2.65 11.60
C LEU A 43 7.96 -2.69 13.13
N LYS A 44 7.35 -3.63 13.85
CA LYS A 44 7.65 -3.83 15.28
C LYS A 44 9.14 -4.19 15.50
N ARG A 45 9.73 -5.03 14.65
CA ARG A 45 11.18 -5.34 14.72
C ARG A 45 12.06 -4.12 14.46
N LEU A 46 11.54 -3.14 13.72
CA LEU A 46 12.19 -1.84 13.47
C LEU A 46 11.91 -0.81 14.58
N GLY A 47 11.17 -1.20 15.64
CA GLY A 47 10.90 -0.37 16.81
C GLY A 47 9.58 0.41 16.76
N HIS A 48 8.74 0.24 15.73
CA HIS A 48 7.44 0.89 15.66
C HIS A 48 6.44 0.28 16.64
N ARG A 49 5.64 1.12 17.28
CA ARG A 49 4.38 0.72 17.91
C ARG A 49 3.32 0.68 16.83
N VAL A 50 2.72 -0.50 16.56
CA VAL A 50 1.84 -0.69 15.39
C VAL A 50 0.47 -1.18 15.82
N ILE A 51 -0.57 -0.55 15.25
CA ILE A 51 -1.94 -1.05 15.19
C ILE A 51 -2.18 -1.51 13.74
N GLY A 52 -2.70 -2.73 13.56
CA GLY A 52 -3.11 -3.27 12.27
C GLY A 52 -4.63 -3.28 12.12
N VAL A 53 -5.12 -2.83 10.97
CA VAL A 53 -6.55 -2.84 10.63
C VAL A 53 -6.76 -3.55 9.31
N ASP A 54 -7.72 -4.46 9.25
CA ASP A 54 -8.15 -5.14 8.02
C ASP A 54 -9.65 -5.43 8.07
N SER A 55 -10.32 -5.43 6.93
CA SER A 55 -11.75 -5.73 6.85
C SER A 55 -12.07 -7.22 6.94
N SER A 56 -11.08 -8.09 6.71
CA SER A 56 -11.22 -9.55 6.76
C SER A 56 -11.00 -10.08 8.18
N SER A 57 -12.06 -10.56 8.82
CA SER A 57 -11.97 -11.22 10.13
C SER A 57 -11.01 -12.42 10.11
N THR A 58 -11.04 -13.19 9.01
CA THR A 58 -10.14 -14.36 8.82
C THR A 58 -8.66 -13.95 8.83
N LEU A 59 -8.31 -12.84 8.16
CA LEU A 59 -6.94 -12.33 8.15
C LEU A 59 -6.54 -11.76 9.51
N ILE A 60 -7.42 -11.03 10.19
CA ILE A 60 -7.19 -10.52 11.56
C ILE A 60 -6.97 -11.66 12.55
N GLU A 61 -7.76 -12.73 12.48
CA GLU A 61 -7.54 -13.92 13.30
C GLU A 61 -6.17 -14.56 13.02
N ALA A 62 -5.77 -14.64 11.75
CA ALA A 62 -4.45 -15.12 11.37
C ALA A 62 -3.33 -14.22 11.90
N ALA A 63 -3.52 -12.89 11.87
CA ALA A 63 -2.59 -11.92 12.43
C ALA A 63 -2.41 -12.11 13.95
N ARG A 64 -3.52 -12.22 14.69
CA ARG A 64 -3.51 -12.47 16.15
C ARG A 64 -2.86 -13.80 16.52
N ARG A 65 -3.09 -14.86 15.73
CA ARG A 65 -2.38 -16.15 15.96
C ARG A 65 -0.89 -16.07 15.69
N ALA A 66 -0.47 -15.26 14.71
CA ALA A 66 0.94 -15.11 14.35
C ALA A 66 1.70 -14.14 15.27
N ASP A 67 1.00 -13.23 15.94
CA ASP A 67 1.52 -12.20 16.86
C ASP A 67 0.53 -11.98 18.00
N PRO A 68 0.49 -12.87 19.02
CA PRO A 68 -0.50 -12.83 20.12
C PRO A 68 -0.46 -11.54 20.95
N GLY A 69 0.67 -10.83 20.97
CA GLY A 69 0.82 -9.53 21.63
C GLY A 69 0.57 -8.34 20.70
N GLY A 70 0.08 -8.59 19.48
CA GLY A 70 -0.21 -7.55 18.49
C GLY A 70 -1.56 -6.88 18.69
N ASP A 71 -1.66 -5.65 18.26
CA ASP A 71 -2.90 -4.85 18.29
C ASP A 71 -3.54 -4.87 16.89
N TYR A 72 -4.59 -5.69 16.72
CA TYR A 72 -5.24 -5.93 15.42
C TYR A 72 -6.75 -5.78 15.52
N HIS A 73 -7.34 -4.98 14.62
CA HIS A 73 -8.77 -4.69 14.59
C HIS A 73 -9.40 -5.08 13.25
N CYS A 74 -10.59 -5.68 13.31
CA CYS A 74 -11.40 -5.93 12.12
C CYS A 74 -12.27 -4.70 11.85
N ALA A 75 -11.90 -3.89 10.83
CA ALA A 75 -12.63 -2.70 10.44
C ALA A 75 -12.34 -2.29 8.99
N SER A 76 -13.23 -1.45 8.41
CA SER A 76 -13.06 -0.91 7.06
C SER A 76 -11.99 0.19 7.03
N ALA A 77 -11.24 0.26 5.93
CA ALA A 77 -10.35 1.39 5.63
C ALA A 77 -11.09 2.73 5.54
N THR A 78 -12.40 2.71 5.23
CA THR A 78 -13.26 3.90 5.15
C THR A 78 -13.87 4.31 6.49
N LYS A 79 -13.61 3.54 7.57
CA LYS A 79 -14.06 3.83 8.93
C LYS A 79 -13.07 3.23 9.92
N LEU A 80 -11.96 3.90 10.11
CA LEU A 80 -10.88 3.44 10.99
C LEU A 80 -11.25 3.58 12.47
N PRO A 81 -10.97 2.57 13.31
CA PRO A 81 -11.36 2.54 14.73
C PRO A 81 -10.35 3.31 15.60
N LEU A 82 -9.89 4.47 15.13
CA LEU A 82 -8.95 5.34 15.83
C LEU A 82 -9.51 6.75 15.92
N GLU A 83 -9.13 7.45 16.99
CA GLU A 83 -9.42 8.87 17.18
C GLU A 83 -8.71 9.72 16.10
N SER A 84 -9.25 10.90 15.83
CA SER A 84 -8.58 11.88 14.97
C SER A 84 -7.24 12.30 15.56
N ALA A 85 -6.24 12.52 14.70
CA ALA A 85 -4.90 12.97 15.10
C ALA A 85 -4.25 12.08 16.20
N SER A 86 -4.39 10.76 16.06
CA SER A 86 -3.90 9.79 17.05
C SER A 86 -2.60 9.08 16.66
N CYS A 87 -2.25 9.06 15.36
CA CYS A 87 -1.03 8.43 14.87
C CYS A 87 -0.19 9.39 14.02
N ASP A 88 1.11 9.18 14.01
CA ASP A 88 2.08 9.98 13.24
C ASP A 88 2.51 9.32 11.92
N LEU A 89 2.23 8.04 11.77
CA LEU A 89 2.46 7.29 10.53
C LEU A 89 1.25 6.43 10.20
N VAL A 90 0.77 6.54 8.98
CA VAL A 90 -0.22 5.60 8.40
C VAL A 90 0.41 4.90 7.21
N ILE A 91 0.28 3.60 7.15
CA ILE A 91 0.73 2.78 6.04
C ILE A 91 -0.48 2.12 5.37
N ALA A 92 -0.48 2.06 4.05
CA ALA A 92 -1.39 1.27 3.25
C ALA A 92 -0.56 0.47 2.23
N PHE A 93 -0.19 -0.76 2.61
CA PHE A 93 0.68 -1.60 1.80
C PHE A 93 -0.14 -2.61 0.99
N MET A 94 -0.22 -2.39 -0.31
CA MET A 94 -0.99 -3.24 -1.25
C MET A 94 -2.48 -3.36 -0.89
N THR A 95 -3.10 -2.26 -0.49
CA THR A 95 -4.48 -2.22 0.00
C THR A 95 -5.38 -1.32 -0.85
N LEU A 96 -4.90 -0.11 -1.21
CA LEU A 96 -5.79 0.91 -1.79
C LEU A 96 -6.33 0.54 -3.18
N GLN A 97 -5.67 -0.34 -3.93
CA GLN A 97 -6.21 -0.86 -5.18
C GLN A 97 -7.42 -1.79 -4.98
N ASP A 98 -7.56 -2.37 -3.77
CA ASP A 98 -8.63 -3.32 -3.42
C ASP A 98 -9.81 -2.63 -2.70
N VAL A 99 -9.69 -1.32 -2.42
CA VAL A 99 -10.74 -0.53 -1.78
C VAL A 99 -11.63 0.14 -2.83
N ASP A 100 -12.95 -0.05 -2.72
CA ASP A 100 -13.92 0.55 -3.64
C ASP A 100 -13.95 2.07 -3.54
N GLU A 101 -14.01 2.60 -2.33
CA GLU A 101 -14.15 4.03 -2.02
C GLU A 101 -12.78 4.64 -1.66
N LEU A 102 -11.90 4.78 -2.66
CA LEU A 102 -10.53 5.26 -2.50
C LEU A 102 -10.47 6.60 -1.73
N ALA A 103 -11.29 7.57 -2.13
CA ALA A 103 -11.28 8.90 -1.52
C ALA A 103 -11.68 8.86 -0.03
N ALA A 104 -12.66 8.03 0.33
CA ALA A 104 -13.07 7.85 1.72
C ALA A 104 -11.97 7.20 2.57
N ALA A 105 -11.29 6.18 2.04
CA ALA A 105 -10.18 5.54 2.73
C ALA A 105 -9.00 6.50 2.97
N ILE A 106 -8.61 7.27 1.95
CA ILE A 106 -7.54 8.26 2.07
C ILE A 106 -7.94 9.40 3.02
N SER A 107 -9.21 9.82 3.02
CA SER A 107 -9.72 10.82 3.98
C SER A 107 -9.63 10.32 5.42
N GLU A 108 -9.98 9.06 5.68
CA GLU A 108 -9.83 8.44 7.00
C GLU A 108 -8.36 8.32 7.43
N MET A 109 -7.46 7.96 6.51
CA MET A 109 -6.02 8.00 6.77
C MET A 109 -5.57 9.43 7.19
N GLY A 110 -6.06 10.46 6.51
CA GLY A 110 -5.79 11.85 6.87
C GLY A 110 -6.42 12.27 8.20
N ARG A 111 -7.61 11.76 8.54
CA ARG A 111 -8.30 12.06 9.81
C ARG A 111 -7.50 11.55 11.01
N VAL A 112 -6.99 10.33 10.96
CA VAL A 112 -6.28 9.71 12.08
C VAL A 112 -4.84 10.19 12.23
N LEU A 113 -4.25 10.78 11.20
CA LEU A 113 -2.91 11.36 11.26
C LEU A 113 -2.87 12.67 12.04
N VAL A 114 -1.84 12.82 12.85
CA VAL A 114 -1.48 14.11 13.45
C VAL A 114 -1.08 15.12 12.36
N ALA A 115 -1.07 16.39 12.71
CA ALA A 115 -0.47 17.43 11.88
C ALA A 115 0.99 17.06 11.53
N SER A 116 1.38 17.23 10.28
CA SER A 116 2.69 16.78 9.74
C SER A 116 2.94 15.27 9.81
N GLY A 117 1.93 14.45 10.12
CA GLY A 117 2.02 13.00 10.04
C GLY A 117 2.23 12.52 8.62
N THR A 118 2.81 11.35 8.49
CA THR A 118 3.23 10.77 7.20
C THR A 118 2.33 9.61 6.80
N ALA A 119 1.97 9.55 5.51
CA ALA A 119 1.35 8.39 4.88
C ALA A 119 2.37 7.72 3.94
N CYS A 120 2.58 6.41 4.09
CA CYS A 120 3.38 5.59 3.18
C CYS A 120 2.47 4.56 2.49
N ILE A 121 2.43 4.61 1.17
CA ILE A 121 1.48 3.84 0.36
C ILE A 121 2.26 2.98 -0.64
N ALA A 122 1.87 1.72 -0.79
CA ALA A 122 2.28 0.86 -1.88
C ALA A 122 1.05 0.30 -2.59
N ILE A 123 1.04 0.40 -3.91
CA ILE A 123 -0.03 -0.14 -4.76
C ILE A 123 0.56 -0.89 -5.96
N VAL A 124 -0.26 -1.71 -6.62
CA VAL A 124 0.04 -2.15 -7.98
C VAL A 124 0.21 -0.89 -8.83
N HIS A 125 1.30 -0.84 -9.62
CA HIS A 125 1.52 0.33 -10.46
C HIS A 125 0.38 0.51 -11.47
N PRO A 126 -0.20 1.72 -11.63
CA PRO A 126 -1.30 1.95 -12.58
C PRO A 126 -0.97 1.52 -14.00
N LEU A 127 0.27 1.69 -14.46
CA LEU A 127 0.68 1.18 -15.77
C LEU A 127 0.59 -0.36 -15.83
N ASN A 128 1.01 -1.06 -14.76
CA ASN A 128 0.93 -2.52 -14.71
C ASN A 128 -0.52 -3.02 -14.75
N SER A 129 -1.42 -2.42 -13.98
CA SER A 129 -2.84 -2.83 -13.97
C SER A 129 -3.61 -2.46 -15.24
N ALA A 130 -3.10 -1.51 -16.05
CA ALA A 130 -3.75 -1.08 -17.29
C ALA A 130 -3.54 -2.05 -18.47
N GLY A 131 -2.54 -2.93 -18.41
CA GLY A 131 -2.17 -3.74 -19.55
C GLY A 131 -1.55 -5.09 -19.21
N LYS A 132 -1.07 -5.77 -20.24
CA LYS A 132 -0.41 -7.06 -20.10
C LYS A 132 0.67 -7.24 -21.16
N PHE A 133 1.63 -8.09 -20.90
CA PHE A 133 2.57 -8.57 -21.91
C PHE A 133 1.88 -9.56 -22.84
N GLU A 134 2.13 -9.45 -24.14
CA GLU A 134 1.58 -10.34 -25.16
C GLU A 134 2.01 -11.81 -24.98
N ASN A 135 3.24 -12.00 -24.50
CA ASN A 135 3.81 -13.32 -24.26
C ASN A 135 4.87 -13.27 -23.13
N GLU A 136 5.56 -14.40 -22.90
CA GLU A 136 6.56 -14.53 -21.83
C GLU A 136 8.00 -14.16 -22.24
N SER A 137 8.23 -13.72 -23.49
CA SER A 137 9.56 -13.30 -23.94
C SER A 137 10.06 -12.06 -23.17
N ALA A 138 11.36 -11.94 -23.01
CA ALA A 138 11.98 -10.80 -22.32
C ALA A 138 11.73 -9.47 -23.05
N ASP A 139 11.57 -9.52 -24.36
CA ASP A 139 11.33 -8.38 -25.27
C ASP A 139 9.86 -8.21 -25.66
N SER A 140 8.95 -9.03 -25.09
CA SER A 140 7.51 -8.96 -25.36
C SER A 140 6.96 -7.56 -25.22
N SER A 141 6.09 -7.15 -26.15
CA SER A 141 5.37 -5.87 -26.08
C SER A 141 4.46 -5.87 -24.86
N PHE A 142 4.38 -4.72 -24.18
CA PHE A 142 3.35 -4.46 -23.16
C PHE A 142 2.21 -3.69 -23.82
N VAL A 143 1.00 -4.26 -23.78
CA VAL A 143 -0.17 -3.74 -24.49
C VAL A 143 -1.22 -3.27 -23.50
N ILE A 144 -1.64 -2.00 -23.65
CA ILE A 144 -2.82 -1.42 -23.03
C ILE A 144 -3.96 -1.53 -24.03
N ALA A 145 -4.85 -2.51 -23.85
CA ALA A 145 -5.92 -2.80 -24.81
C ALA A 145 -7.16 -1.90 -24.63
N ALA A 146 -7.34 -1.34 -23.44
CA ALA A 146 -8.40 -0.40 -23.09
C ALA A 146 -7.81 0.97 -22.75
N SER A 147 -8.60 1.87 -22.18
CA SER A 147 -8.10 3.17 -21.73
C SER A 147 -7.37 3.06 -20.40
N TYR A 148 -6.15 3.60 -20.33
CA TYR A 148 -5.46 3.81 -19.04
C TYR A 148 -6.20 4.81 -18.14
N LEU A 149 -7.00 5.70 -18.70
CA LEU A 149 -7.66 6.79 -17.99
C LEU A 149 -8.99 6.36 -17.34
N ASP A 150 -9.53 5.21 -17.74
CA ASP A 150 -10.79 4.69 -17.23
C ASP A 150 -10.58 3.77 -16.03
N GLU A 151 -11.41 3.91 -15.00
CA GLU A 151 -11.41 2.98 -13.87
C GLU A 151 -12.16 1.69 -14.25
N PHE A 152 -11.60 0.54 -13.90
CA PHE A 152 -12.25 -0.77 -14.08
C PHE A 152 -11.81 -1.78 -13.03
N GLY A 153 -12.69 -2.72 -12.73
CA GLY A 153 -12.37 -3.87 -11.88
C GLY A 153 -11.62 -4.95 -12.65
N TYR A 154 -10.67 -5.60 -12.00
CA TYR A 154 -10.02 -6.81 -12.52
C TYR A 154 -9.83 -7.84 -11.40
N THR A 155 -9.66 -9.09 -11.83
CA THR A 155 -9.47 -10.21 -10.90
C THR A 155 -8.17 -10.91 -11.24
N ASP A 156 -7.29 -11.04 -10.26
CA ASP A 156 -6.09 -11.85 -10.33
C ASP A 156 -6.32 -13.18 -9.61
N ASP A 157 -6.33 -14.27 -10.38
CA ASP A 157 -6.42 -15.63 -9.85
C ASP A 157 -5.01 -16.24 -9.87
N ILE A 158 -4.43 -16.36 -8.71
CA ILE A 158 -3.03 -16.79 -8.56
C ILE A 158 -2.99 -18.11 -7.81
N GLU A 159 -2.47 -19.14 -8.48
CA GLU A 159 -2.16 -20.42 -7.84
C GLU A 159 -0.65 -20.58 -7.70
N ARG A 160 -0.19 -20.87 -6.48
CA ARG A 160 1.21 -21.18 -6.18
C ARG A 160 1.31 -22.27 -5.14
N ASN A 161 2.05 -23.33 -5.45
CA ASN A 161 2.27 -24.46 -4.55
C ASN A 161 0.96 -25.08 -4.00
N GLY A 162 -0.05 -25.21 -4.86
CA GLY A 162 -1.37 -25.78 -4.50
C GLY A 162 -2.26 -24.84 -3.68
N LEU A 163 -1.86 -23.60 -3.48
CA LEU A 163 -2.67 -22.57 -2.81
C LEU A 163 -3.15 -21.55 -3.84
N ARG A 164 -4.47 -21.43 -3.96
CA ARG A 164 -5.14 -20.48 -4.83
C ARG A 164 -5.58 -19.25 -4.04
N MET A 165 -5.30 -18.07 -4.59
CA MET A 165 -5.78 -16.79 -4.08
C MET A 165 -6.42 -16.00 -5.21
N VAL A 166 -7.58 -15.42 -4.94
CA VAL A 166 -8.29 -14.54 -5.86
C VAL A 166 -8.27 -13.13 -5.27
N PHE A 167 -7.70 -12.19 -6.00
CA PHE A 167 -7.71 -10.77 -5.65
C PHE A 167 -8.70 -10.05 -6.56
N HIS A 168 -9.58 -9.27 -5.97
CA HIS A 168 -10.46 -8.34 -6.67
C HIS A 168 -9.91 -6.94 -6.49
N SER A 169 -9.38 -6.39 -7.55
CA SER A 169 -8.71 -5.09 -7.52
C SER A 169 -9.32 -4.14 -8.55
N LYS A 170 -9.05 -2.86 -8.38
CA LYS A 170 -9.44 -1.82 -9.36
C LYS A 170 -8.19 -1.21 -9.99
N HIS A 171 -8.20 -1.17 -11.31
CA HIS A 171 -7.35 -0.24 -12.03
C HIS A 171 -7.87 1.18 -11.80
N ARG A 172 -6.95 2.07 -11.45
CA ARG A 172 -7.17 3.51 -11.41
C ARG A 172 -5.94 4.21 -11.97
N PRO A 173 -6.11 5.26 -12.79
CA PRO A 173 -4.97 6.06 -13.24
C PRO A 173 -4.27 6.71 -12.05
N LEU A 174 -2.99 7.04 -12.20
CA LEU A 174 -2.19 7.70 -11.14
C LEU A 174 -2.87 8.97 -10.62
N GLU A 175 -3.55 9.70 -11.51
CA GLU A 175 -4.28 10.91 -11.16
C GLU A 175 -5.36 10.67 -10.10
N ALA A 176 -6.07 9.53 -10.13
CA ALA A 176 -7.10 9.22 -9.14
C ALA A 176 -6.53 9.16 -7.71
N TYR A 177 -5.35 8.56 -7.54
CA TYR A 177 -4.66 8.52 -6.25
C TYR A 177 -4.15 9.89 -5.83
N SER A 178 -3.54 10.66 -6.75
CA SER A 178 -3.02 11.99 -6.43
C SER A 178 -4.13 12.97 -6.07
N ARG A 179 -5.27 12.95 -6.78
CA ARG A 179 -6.45 13.77 -6.45
C ARG A 179 -7.06 13.40 -5.10
N ALA A 180 -7.15 12.11 -4.78
CA ALA A 180 -7.68 11.67 -3.48
C ALA A 180 -6.76 12.11 -2.32
N LEU A 181 -5.44 12.05 -2.50
CA LEU A 181 -4.46 12.57 -1.55
C LEU A 181 -4.57 14.09 -1.39
N GLU A 182 -4.60 14.83 -2.49
CA GLU A 182 -4.73 16.30 -2.50
C GLU A 182 -6.02 16.74 -1.79
N ALA A 183 -7.17 16.15 -2.14
CA ALA A 183 -8.47 16.45 -1.54
C ALA A 183 -8.50 16.16 -0.03
N SER A 184 -7.69 15.21 0.44
CA SER A 184 -7.54 14.86 1.87
C SER A 184 -6.47 15.68 2.58
N GLY A 185 -5.86 16.67 1.91
CA GLY A 185 -4.89 17.59 2.48
C GLY A 185 -3.47 17.01 2.59
N PHE A 186 -3.11 16.05 1.75
CA PHE A 186 -1.74 15.54 1.65
C PHE A 186 -0.92 16.26 0.59
N ILE A 187 0.40 16.31 0.82
CA ILE A 187 1.41 16.62 -0.20
C ILE A 187 2.22 15.37 -0.45
N ILE A 188 2.34 14.95 -1.69
CA ILE A 188 3.25 13.89 -2.08
C ILE A 188 4.68 14.45 -2.04
N ASP A 189 5.54 13.90 -1.18
CA ASP A 189 6.94 14.31 -1.05
C ASP A 189 7.91 13.29 -1.66
N ALA A 190 7.45 12.06 -1.91
CA ALA A 190 8.25 11.07 -2.62
C ALA A 190 7.38 10.10 -3.44
N ILE A 191 7.84 9.80 -4.66
CA ILE A 191 7.35 8.70 -5.49
C ILE A 191 8.53 7.80 -5.84
N ARG A 192 8.33 6.48 -5.82
CA ARG A 192 9.34 5.49 -6.19
C ARG A 192 8.73 4.41 -7.09
N GLU A 193 9.42 4.14 -8.18
CA GLU A 193 9.17 3.08 -9.13
C GLU A 193 10.41 2.20 -9.19
N HIS A 194 10.34 1.05 -8.55
CA HIS A 194 11.51 0.19 -8.42
C HIS A 194 11.56 -0.85 -9.53
N ARG A 195 12.74 -1.07 -10.06
CA ARG A 195 13.01 -2.27 -10.87
C ARG A 195 13.03 -3.50 -9.95
N ILE A 196 12.55 -4.62 -10.48
CA ILE A 196 12.79 -5.91 -9.84
C ILE A 196 14.28 -6.19 -9.91
N PRO A 197 15.00 -6.45 -8.80
CA PRO A 197 16.40 -6.84 -8.83
C PRO A 197 16.57 -8.19 -9.54
N GLU A 198 17.74 -8.44 -10.13
CA GLU A 198 17.97 -9.68 -10.91
C GLU A 198 17.77 -10.94 -10.07
N GLU A 199 18.16 -10.92 -8.80
CA GLU A 199 17.92 -11.99 -7.83
C GLU A 199 16.42 -12.21 -7.55
N GLY A 200 15.59 -11.21 -7.86
CA GLY A 200 14.13 -11.27 -7.78
C GLY A 200 13.49 -12.15 -8.84
N PHE A 201 14.21 -12.59 -9.87
CA PHE A 201 13.66 -13.43 -10.94
C PHE A 201 13.84 -14.93 -10.66
N ARG A 202 12.76 -15.67 -10.87
CA ARG A 202 12.80 -17.15 -10.81
C ARG A 202 13.22 -17.80 -12.14
N SER A 203 13.08 -17.05 -13.24
CA SER A 203 13.41 -17.54 -14.60
C SER A 203 13.68 -16.37 -15.52
N GLY A 204 14.35 -16.63 -16.65
CA GLY A 204 14.54 -15.63 -17.72
C GLY A 204 13.26 -15.02 -18.26
N ARG A 205 12.13 -15.74 -18.17
CA ARG A 205 10.78 -15.29 -18.56
C ARG A 205 10.29 -14.07 -17.76
N SER A 206 10.83 -13.85 -16.59
CA SER A 206 10.45 -12.70 -15.74
C SER A 206 11.15 -11.39 -16.13
N ARG A 207 12.17 -11.42 -17.03
CA ARG A 207 12.95 -10.23 -17.40
C ARG A 207 12.14 -9.12 -18.06
N ARG A 208 11.02 -9.44 -18.75
CA ARG A 208 10.11 -8.42 -19.30
C ARG A 208 9.63 -7.42 -18.25
N TRP A 209 9.49 -7.85 -16.99
CA TRP A 209 9.08 -6.99 -15.86
C TRP A 209 10.15 -6.00 -15.39
N GLN A 210 11.34 -6.02 -15.96
CA GLN A 210 12.33 -4.94 -15.74
C GLN A 210 12.04 -3.67 -16.56
N ARG A 211 11.12 -3.77 -17.52
CA ARG A 211 10.75 -2.68 -18.44
C ARG A 211 9.54 -1.88 -17.95
N ILE A 212 8.76 -2.46 -17.06
CA ILE A 212 7.51 -1.91 -16.53
C ILE A 212 7.55 -2.01 -15.00
N PRO A 213 7.26 -0.92 -14.26
CA PRO A 213 7.21 -1.00 -12.81
C PRO A 213 6.04 -1.86 -12.35
N LEU A 214 6.30 -2.80 -11.43
CA LEU A 214 5.24 -3.64 -10.84
C LEU A 214 4.44 -2.86 -9.79
N PHE A 215 5.13 -2.06 -8.99
CA PHE A 215 4.57 -1.36 -7.85
C PHE A 215 4.92 0.11 -7.89
N LEU A 216 4.03 0.91 -7.35
CA LEU A 216 4.23 2.32 -7.08
C LEU A 216 4.28 2.52 -5.57
N HIS A 217 5.33 3.16 -5.08
CA HIS A 217 5.42 3.58 -3.69
C HIS A 217 5.31 5.11 -3.61
N VAL A 218 4.48 5.57 -2.70
CA VAL A 218 4.24 6.99 -2.46
C VAL A 218 4.42 7.29 -0.98
N ARG A 219 5.17 8.36 -0.68
CA ARG A 219 5.14 8.99 0.63
C ARG A 219 4.47 10.35 0.51
N ALA A 220 3.56 10.64 1.42
CA ALA A 220 2.85 11.90 1.47
C ALA A 220 2.78 12.41 2.91
N VAL A 221 2.76 13.73 3.08
CA VAL A 221 2.75 14.40 4.38
C VAL A 221 1.46 15.19 4.53
N SER A 222 0.82 15.12 5.70
CA SER A 222 -0.38 15.88 6.02
C SER A 222 -0.09 17.37 6.14
N ARG A 223 -0.84 18.19 5.38
CA ARG A 223 -0.75 19.68 5.41
C ARG A 223 -1.33 20.33 6.68
N ARG A 224 -2.03 19.61 7.52
CA ARG A 224 -2.83 20.19 8.63
C ARG A 224 -2.06 21.07 9.61
N SER A 225 -0.71 21.11 9.55
CA SER A 225 0.12 21.95 10.42
C SER A 225 0.34 23.39 9.90
N LEU A 226 0.00 23.70 8.65
CA LEU A 226 0.31 25.02 8.07
C LEU A 226 -0.77 26.10 8.34
N ASP A 227 -1.98 25.71 8.74
CA ASP A 227 -3.10 26.65 8.89
C ASP A 227 -3.22 27.30 10.27
N THR A 228 -2.58 26.74 11.32
CA THR A 228 -2.72 27.28 12.69
C THR A 228 -1.90 28.56 12.92
N THR A 229 -0.93 28.87 12.06
CA THR A 229 -0.05 30.06 12.22
C THR A 229 -0.57 31.29 11.48
N ARG A 230 -1.58 31.19 10.62
CA ARG A 230 -2.15 32.32 9.85
C ARG A 230 -3.29 33.07 10.54
N ILE A 231 -3.82 32.57 11.63
CA ILE A 231 -4.99 33.18 12.31
C ILE A 231 -4.60 34.21 13.39
N VAL A 232 -3.33 34.25 13.83
CA VAL A 232 -2.90 35.12 14.95
C VAL A 232 -2.25 36.45 14.51
N SER A 233 -2.16 36.76 13.20
CA SER A 233 -1.52 38.01 12.74
C SER A 233 -2.47 39.03 12.13
N ARG A 234 -3.79 38.99 12.45
CA ARG A 234 -4.74 40.08 12.13
C ARG A 234 -5.64 40.38 13.33
N SER A 235 -5.09 41.03 14.30
CA SER A 235 -5.80 41.84 15.27
C SER A 235 -4.93 43.03 15.70
#